data_5c1e20d75c5d75381a9030333ba066cc
#
_entry.id   5c1e20d75c5d75381a9030333ba066cc
#
_cell.length_a   1.000
_cell.length_b   1.000
_cell.length_c   1.000
_cell.angle_alpha   90.00
_cell.angle_beta   90.00
_cell.angle_gamma   90.00
#
_symmetry.space_group_name_H-M   'P 1'
#
loop_
_entity.id
_entity.type
_entity.pdbx_description
1 polymer ?
#
loop_
_entity_poly.entity_id
_entity_poly.type
_entity_poly.pdbx_seq_one_letter_code
_entity_poly.pdbx_strand_id
1 'polypeptide(L)'
;MTKRGWLSWCPDEVVSSVTDIDPTALMQQGIRAVLLDLDNTLVPWQKTDVPEAIRCWVEALKQAGLRLCLVSNTRRRRRLEVLAKELGIAYVPKAFKPRRYGLRQALEQLGTPPQQAVMIGDQIFTDVWGGNRMGMRTILVLPMARREFIGTKVSRLLERILLWAYRRAGVLSRDEGTRKTVLTSNNRGGIGS
;
A
#
# COMPACT_ATOMS: atom_id res chain seq x y z
N MET A 1 12.66 13.77 -2.90
CA MET A 1 13.31 13.92 -1.58
C MET A 1 13.16 12.63 -0.80
N THR A 2 14.24 12.03 -0.31
CA THR A 2 14.17 10.83 0.53
C THR A 2 13.67 11.20 1.93
N LYS A 3 12.66 10.49 2.41
CA LYS A 3 12.18 10.66 3.79
C LYS A 3 13.27 10.25 4.79
N ARG A 4 13.52 11.05 5.82
CA ARG A 4 14.55 10.79 6.85
C ARG A 4 13.91 10.49 8.21
N GLY A 5 14.61 9.70 9.04
CA GLY A 5 14.17 9.33 10.39
C GLY A 5 12.91 8.47 10.36
N TRP A 6 12.02 8.66 11.34
CA TRP A 6 10.78 7.90 11.47
C TRP A 6 9.81 8.07 10.27
N LEU A 7 9.89 9.18 9.51
CA LEU A 7 9.11 9.41 8.30
C LEU A 7 9.44 8.39 7.20
N SER A 8 10.60 7.76 7.23
CA SER A 8 10.95 6.71 6.27
C SER A 8 10.08 5.44 6.39
N TRP A 9 9.35 5.28 7.49
CA TRP A 9 8.43 4.17 7.73
C TRP A 9 6.98 4.50 7.36
N CYS A 10 6.70 5.76 7.03
CA CYS A 10 5.36 6.22 6.69
C CYS A 10 5.13 6.09 5.18
N PRO A 11 4.06 5.41 4.73
CA PRO A 11 3.67 5.39 3.34
C PRO A 11 3.22 6.80 2.89
N ASP A 12 3.22 7.05 1.59
CA ASP A 12 2.61 8.25 1.03
C ASP A 12 1.09 8.14 0.97
N GLU A 13 0.59 6.91 0.86
CA GLU A 13 -0.82 6.59 0.74
C GLU A 13 -1.13 5.23 1.35
N VAL A 14 -2.35 5.04 1.84
CA VAL A 14 -2.87 3.75 2.35
C VAL A 14 -4.20 3.47 1.68
N VAL A 15 -4.35 2.28 1.11
CA VAL A 15 -5.56 1.85 0.42
C VAL A 15 -6.04 0.49 0.94
N SER A 16 -7.32 0.20 0.79
CA SER A 16 -7.89 -1.09 1.22
C SER A 16 -7.54 -2.23 0.25
N SER A 17 -7.48 -1.92 -1.05
CA SER A 17 -7.13 -2.84 -2.14
C SER A 17 -6.23 -2.14 -3.15
N VAL A 18 -5.43 -2.90 -3.90
CA VAL A 18 -4.72 -2.36 -5.07
C VAL A 18 -5.69 -1.83 -6.13
N THR A 19 -6.88 -2.38 -6.22
CA THR A 19 -7.94 -1.94 -7.16
C THR A 19 -8.49 -0.56 -6.86
N ASP A 20 -8.23 -0.02 -5.65
CA ASP A 20 -8.61 1.35 -5.29
C ASP A 20 -7.63 2.39 -5.86
N ILE A 21 -6.50 1.94 -6.43
CA ILE A 21 -5.47 2.81 -6.99
C ILE A 21 -5.82 3.12 -8.45
N ASP A 22 -6.11 4.39 -8.74
CA ASP A 22 -6.38 4.86 -10.10
C ASP A 22 -5.07 4.98 -10.91
N PRO A 23 -4.94 4.22 -12.04
CA PRO A 23 -3.80 4.35 -12.96
C PRO A 23 -3.58 5.77 -13.47
N THR A 24 -4.67 6.51 -13.74
CA THR A 24 -4.62 7.87 -14.27
C THR A 24 -4.04 8.83 -13.23
N ALA A 25 -4.43 8.68 -11.99
CA ALA A 25 -3.89 9.48 -10.89
C ALA A 25 -2.39 9.25 -10.69
N LEU A 26 -1.90 8.00 -10.82
CA LEU A 26 -0.47 7.71 -10.80
C LEU A 26 0.29 8.43 -11.92
N MET A 27 -0.25 8.39 -13.15
CA MET A 27 0.35 9.06 -14.31
C MET A 27 0.42 10.58 -14.12
N GLN A 28 -0.65 11.20 -13.61
CA GLN A 28 -0.71 12.63 -13.31
C GLN A 28 0.31 13.06 -12.25
N GLN A 29 0.64 12.18 -11.32
CA GLN A 29 1.68 12.38 -10.31
C GLN A 29 3.11 12.16 -10.83
N GLY A 30 3.27 11.91 -12.14
CA GLY A 30 4.56 11.69 -12.77
C GLY A 30 5.13 10.28 -12.61
N ILE A 31 4.33 9.33 -12.11
CA ILE A 31 4.73 7.92 -12.02
C ILE A 31 4.76 7.31 -13.43
N ARG A 32 5.80 6.49 -13.68
CA ARG A 32 6.02 5.77 -14.93
C ARG A 32 6.27 4.28 -14.72
N ALA A 33 6.59 3.89 -13.49
CA ALA A 33 6.82 2.49 -13.13
C ALA A 33 6.15 2.13 -11.82
N VAL A 34 5.62 0.91 -11.75
CA VAL A 34 4.96 0.35 -10.55
C VAL A 34 5.68 -0.94 -10.17
N LEU A 35 6.26 -0.95 -8.98
CA LEU A 35 6.83 -2.13 -8.35
C LEU A 35 5.78 -2.71 -7.41
N LEU A 36 5.46 -3.99 -7.60
CA LEU A 36 4.37 -4.67 -6.90
C LEU A 36 4.93 -5.78 -6.00
N ASP A 37 4.57 -5.80 -4.73
CA ASP A 37 4.69 -7.02 -3.95
C ASP A 37 3.64 -8.04 -4.38
N LEU A 38 3.86 -9.32 -4.06
CA LEU A 38 3.00 -10.40 -4.49
C LEU A 38 2.04 -10.87 -3.39
N ASP A 39 2.62 -11.38 -2.30
CA ASP A 39 1.88 -12.10 -1.27
C ASP A 39 1.06 -11.14 -0.39
N ASN A 40 -0.23 -11.37 -0.23
CA ASN A 40 -1.23 -10.52 0.44
C ASN A 40 -1.45 -9.14 -0.19
N THR A 41 -0.75 -8.82 -1.27
CA THR A 41 -0.91 -7.60 -2.07
C THR A 41 -1.74 -7.86 -3.32
N LEU A 42 -1.28 -8.77 -4.19
CA LEU A 42 -1.99 -9.16 -5.43
C LEU A 42 -2.73 -10.49 -5.27
N VAL A 43 -2.16 -11.41 -4.51
CA VAL A 43 -2.74 -12.74 -4.27
C VAL A 43 -2.66 -13.07 -2.79
N PRO A 44 -3.60 -13.85 -2.23
CA PRO A 44 -3.49 -14.34 -0.86
C PRO A 44 -2.21 -15.16 -0.68
N TRP A 45 -1.69 -15.20 0.54
CA TRP A 45 -0.45 -15.91 0.83
C TRP A 45 -0.43 -17.31 0.22
N GLN A 46 0.64 -17.61 -0.52
CA GLN A 46 0.93 -18.90 -1.16
C GLN A 46 -0.09 -19.36 -2.22
N LYS A 47 -1.13 -18.60 -2.52
CA LYS A 47 -2.05 -18.91 -3.62
C LYS A 47 -1.41 -18.58 -4.97
N THR A 48 -1.89 -19.27 -6.01
CA THR A 48 -1.44 -19.09 -7.40
C THR A 48 -2.53 -18.54 -8.31
N ASP A 49 -3.73 -18.42 -7.79
CA ASP A 49 -4.86 -17.91 -8.54
C ASP A 49 -4.94 -16.38 -8.36
N VAL A 50 -4.83 -15.66 -9.46
CA VAL A 50 -4.95 -14.19 -9.47
C VAL A 50 -6.43 -13.84 -9.61
N PRO A 51 -7.02 -13.10 -8.65
CA PRO A 51 -8.41 -12.65 -8.78
C PRO A 51 -8.62 -11.83 -10.05
N GLU A 52 -9.78 -11.99 -10.69
CA GLU A 52 -10.09 -11.28 -11.95
C GLU A 52 -9.99 -9.76 -11.81
N ALA A 53 -10.45 -9.20 -10.70
CA ALA A 53 -10.35 -7.76 -10.44
C ALA A 53 -8.87 -7.28 -10.44
N ILE A 54 -7.94 -8.11 -9.97
CA ILE A 54 -6.50 -7.80 -10.00
C ILE A 54 -5.95 -7.87 -11.42
N ARG A 55 -6.39 -8.85 -12.24
CA ARG A 55 -5.99 -8.94 -13.67
C ARG A 55 -6.45 -7.70 -14.42
N CYS A 56 -7.72 -7.33 -14.28
CA CYS A 56 -8.28 -6.12 -14.90
C CYS A 56 -7.53 -4.86 -14.48
N TRP A 57 -7.19 -4.74 -13.20
CA TRP A 57 -6.44 -3.58 -12.68
C TRP A 57 -5.00 -3.54 -13.23
N VAL A 58 -4.29 -4.68 -13.28
CA VAL A 58 -2.95 -4.76 -13.87
C VAL A 58 -2.99 -4.39 -15.36
N GLU A 59 -4.01 -4.85 -16.07
CA GLU A 59 -4.20 -4.50 -17.48
C GLU A 59 -4.47 -3.00 -17.66
N ALA A 60 -5.30 -2.39 -16.80
CA ALA A 60 -5.53 -0.95 -16.81
C ALA A 60 -4.25 -0.13 -16.57
N LEU A 61 -3.37 -0.59 -15.67
CA LEU A 61 -2.04 0.04 -15.47
C LEU A 61 -1.20 -0.02 -16.75
N LYS A 62 -1.19 -1.17 -17.45
CA LYS A 62 -0.44 -1.34 -18.71
C LYS A 62 -1.01 -0.46 -19.82
N GLN A 63 -2.34 -0.40 -19.96
CA GLN A 63 -3.03 0.46 -20.93
C GLN A 63 -2.78 1.94 -20.67
N ALA A 64 -2.64 2.35 -19.40
CA ALA A 64 -2.18 3.69 -19.04
C ALA A 64 -0.70 3.97 -19.36
N GLY A 65 0.06 2.98 -19.88
CA GLY A 65 1.46 3.14 -20.22
C GLY A 65 2.44 2.98 -19.07
N LEU A 66 1.99 2.48 -17.91
CA LEU A 66 2.85 2.22 -16.76
C LEU A 66 3.63 0.91 -16.96
N ARG A 67 4.92 0.92 -16.62
CA ARG A 67 5.79 -0.25 -16.62
C ARG A 67 5.71 -0.98 -15.29
N LEU A 68 5.53 -2.28 -15.29
CA LEU A 68 5.23 -3.06 -14.10
C LEU A 68 6.30 -4.12 -13.81
N CYS A 69 6.63 -4.31 -12.53
CA CYS A 69 7.53 -5.37 -12.09
C CYS A 69 7.08 -5.95 -10.75
N LEU A 70 6.97 -7.29 -10.67
CA LEU A 70 6.80 -7.99 -9.39
C LEU A 70 8.13 -8.04 -8.64
N VAL A 71 8.12 -7.61 -7.38
CA VAL A 71 9.31 -7.57 -6.53
C VAL A 71 9.02 -8.30 -5.22
N SER A 72 9.40 -9.56 -5.12
CA SER A 72 9.03 -10.42 -3.99
C SER A 72 10.23 -11.02 -3.26
N ASN A 73 10.07 -11.15 -1.93
CA ASN A 73 11.00 -11.89 -1.06
C ASN A 73 10.76 -13.40 -1.06
N THR A 74 9.80 -13.89 -1.86
CA THR A 74 9.45 -15.31 -1.91
C THR A 74 10.65 -16.18 -2.31
N ARG A 75 10.80 -17.32 -1.64
CA ARG A 75 11.76 -18.36 -2.04
C ARG A 75 11.25 -19.24 -3.19
N ARG A 76 9.95 -19.18 -3.48
CA ARG A 76 9.28 -19.98 -4.52
C ARG A 76 9.38 -19.29 -5.89
N ARG A 77 10.58 -19.28 -6.48
CA ARG A 77 10.85 -18.63 -7.76
C ARG A 77 9.87 -19.03 -8.87
N ARG A 78 9.59 -20.33 -9.00
CA ARG A 78 8.68 -20.84 -10.03
C ARG A 78 7.28 -20.25 -9.94
N ARG A 79 6.77 -20.10 -8.70
CA ARG A 79 5.45 -19.46 -8.49
C ARG A 79 5.45 -18.00 -8.95
N LEU A 80 6.48 -17.25 -8.59
CA LEU A 80 6.61 -15.85 -9.00
C LEU A 80 6.68 -15.72 -10.51
N GLU A 81 7.44 -16.58 -11.16
CA GLU A 81 7.61 -16.63 -12.62
C GLU A 81 6.29 -16.93 -13.33
N VAL A 82 5.53 -17.93 -12.86
CA VAL A 82 4.20 -18.29 -13.42
C VAL A 82 3.25 -17.10 -13.32
N LEU A 83 3.14 -16.47 -12.15
CA LEU A 83 2.26 -15.32 -11.93
C LEU A 83 2.68 -14.08 -12.74
N ALA A 84 3.99 -13.83 -12.84
CA ALA A 84 4.51 -12.75 -13.68
C ALA A 84 4.21 -12.96 -15.16
N LYS A 85 4.34 -14.20 -15.64
CA LYS A 85 4.00 -14.58 -17.02
C LYS A 85 2.50 -14.45 -17.28
N GLU A 86 1.67 -14.90 -16.35
CA GLU A 86 0.22 -14.78 -16.44
C GLU A 86 -0.23 -13.33 -16.54
N LEU A 87 0.37 -12.43 -15.73
CA LEU A 87 0.09 -10.99 -15.74
C LEU A 87 0.80 -10.24 -16.87
N GLY A 88 1.73 -10.88 -17.59
CA GLY A 88 2.51 -10.27 -18.66
C GLY A 88 3.40 -9.13 -18.19
N ILE A 89 4.05 -9.25 -17.02
CA ILE A 89 4.88 -8.22 -16.40
C ILE A 89 6.27 -8.77 -16.00
N ALA A 90 7.24 -7.87 -15.85
CA ALA A 90 8.58 -8.23 -15.36
C ALA A 90 8.56 -8.72 -13.90
N TYR A 91 9.62 -9.42 -13.47
CA TYR A 91 9.74 -9.85 -12.08
C TYR A 91 11.18 -9.90 -11.58
N VAL A 92 11.34 -9.66 -10.28
CA VAL A 92 12.61 -9.82 -9.54
C VAL A 92 12.39 -10.81 -8.38
N PRO A 93 12.94 -12.02 -8.47
CA PRO A 93 12.87 -13.00 -7.39
C PRO A 93 13.92 -12.68 -6.32
N LYS A 94 13.66 -13.10 -5.07
CA LYS A 94 14.60 -12.93 -3.95
C LYS A 94 15.09 -11.48 -3.83
N ALA A 95 14.16 -10.55 -3.88
CA ALA A 95 14.47 -9.12 -3.88
C ALA A 95 15.15 -8.66 -2.58
N PHE A 96 15.06 -9.47 -1.51
CA PHE A 96 15.62 -9.18 -0.19
C PHE A 96 15.20 -7.81 0.38
N LYS A 97 13.98 -7.36 0.04
CA LYS A 97 13.42 -6.13 0.64
C LYS A 97 13.50 -6.20 2.17
N PRO A 98 13.92 -5.17 2.87
CA PRO A 98 14.10 -3.77 2.46
C PRO A 98 15.50 -3.42 1.91
N ARG A 99 16.33 -4.38 1.55
CA ARG A 99 17.61 -4.11 0.89
C ARG A 99 17.36 -3.47 -0.48
N ARG A 100 18.23 -2.55 -0.87
CA ARG A 100 18.08 -1.77 -2.11
C ARG A 100 18.31 -2.60 -3.38
N TYR A 101 18.99 -3.74 -3.28
CA TYR A 101 19.43 -4.52 -4.43
C TYR A 101 18.29 -4.92 -5.36
N GLY A 102 17.29 -5.64 -4.87
CA GLY A 102 16.17 -6.10 -5.71
C GLY A 102 15.30 -4.96 -6.24
N LEU A 103 15.11 -3.90 -5.44
CA LEU A 103 14.39 -2.71 -5.89
C LEU A 103 15.14 -1.98 -7.01
N ARG A 104 16.48 -1.87 -6.89
CA ARG A 104 17.32 -1.29 -7.93
C ARG A 104 17.27 -2.10 -9.22
N GLN A 105 17.39 -3.43 -9.12
CA GLN A 105 17.28 -4.33 -10.26
C GLN A 105 15.94 -4.16 -10.99
N ALA A 106 14.82 -4.04 -10.27
CA ALA A 106 13.52 -3.79 -10.86
C ALA A 106 13.47 -2.45 -11.61
N LEU A 107 13.99 -1.38 -11.01
CA LEU A 107 14.05 -0.06 -11.64
C LEU A 107 14.92 -0.05 -12.90
N GLU A 108 16.05 -0.76 -12.87
CA GLU A 108 16.95 -0.93 -14.03
C GLU A 108 16.25 -1.69 -15.17
N GLN A 109 15.56 -2.81 -14.87
CA GLN A 109 14.76 -3.55 -15.84
C GLN A 109 13.66 -2.69 -16.48
N LEU A 110 13.05 -1.81 -15.71
CA LEU A 110 12.00 -0.92 -16.18
C LEU A 110 12.56 0.38 -16.80
N GLY A 111 13.86 0.62 -16.75
CA GLY A 111 14.49 1.85 -17.26
C GLY A 111 13.87 3.11 -16.63
N THR A 112 13.61 3.10 -15.32
CA THR A 112 12.89 4.18 -14.64
C THR A 112 13.64 4.64 -13.39
N PRO A 113 13.84 5.96 -13.20
CA PRO A 113 14.44 6.48 -11.99
C PRO A 113 13.47 6.33 -10.80
N PRO A 114 14.00 6.20 -9.56
CA PRO A 114 13.16 5.98 -8.36
C PRO A 114 12.05 7.03 -8.15
N GLN A 115 12.31 8.28 -8.54
CA GLN A 115 11.36 9.40 -8.35
C GLN A 115 10.11 9.28 -9.24
N GLN A 116 10.19 8.50 -10.31
CA GLN A 116 9.08 8.21 -11.21
C GLN A 116 8.50 6.81 -10.97
N ALA A 117 8.84 6.18 -9.85
CA ALA A 117 8.36 4.86 -9.50
C ALA A 117 7.58 4.86 -8.19
N VAL A 118 6.62 3.95 -8.10
CA VAL A 118 5.87 3.68 -6.87
C VAL A 118 6.10 2.24 -6.44
N MET A 119 6.33 2.02 -5.14
CA MET A 119 6.32 0.70 -4.51
C MET A 119 4.96 0.47 -3.85
N ILE A 120 4.28 -0.60 -4.23
CA ILE A 120 2.97 -1.00 -3.69
C ILE A 120 3.13 -2.35 -2.99
N GLY A 121 2.75 -2.43 -1.71
CA GLY A 121 2.86 -3.66 -0.93
C GLY A 121 2.13 -3.59 0.40
N ASP A 122 2.03 -4.73 1.10
CA ASP A 122 1.30 -4.88 2.35
C ASP A 122 2.17 -4.73 3.61
N GLN A 123 3.49 -4.64 3.46
CA GLN A 123 4.42 -4.65 4.58
C GLN A 123 5.17 -3.33 4.72
N ILE A 124 5.04 -2.71 5.91
CA ILE A 124 5.72 -1.45 6.22
C ILE A 124 7.24 -1.62 6.18
N PHE A 125 7.77 -2.70 6.76
CA PHE A 125 9.21 -2.90 6.88
C PHE A 125 9.88 -3.20 5.54
N THR A 126 9.28 -4.02 4.69
CA THR A 126 9.91 -4.44 3.44
C THR A 126 9.59 -3.50 2.29
N ASP A 127 8.33 -3.10 2.13
CA ASP A 127 7.85 -2.38 0.96
C ASP A 127 7.91 -0.87 1.16
N VAL A 128 7.27 -0.37 2.23
CA VAL A 128 7.23 1.07 2.50
C VAL A 128 8.62 1.61 2.84
N TRP A 129 9.27 1.01 3.83
CA TRP A 129 10.62 1.46 4.21
C TRP A 129 11.64 1.23 3.10
N GLY A 130 11.57 0.07 2.41
CA GLY A 130 12.42 -0.21 1.26
C GLY A 130 12.26 0.83 0.15
N GLY A 131 11.02 1.13 -0.24
CA GLY A 131 10.67 2.13 -1.25
C GLY A 131 11.10 3.55 -0.86
N ASN A 132 10.78 3.98 0.36
CA ASN A 132 11.17 5.29 0.86
C ASN A 132 12.70 5.50 0.88
N ARG A 133 13.47 4.45 1.23
CA ARG A 133 14.95 4.50 1.18
C ARG A 133 15.51 4.62 -0.22
N MET A 134 14.76 4.20 -1.23
CA MET A 134 15.12 4.38 -2.64
C MET A 134 14.68 5.74 -3.19
N GLY A 135 13.82 6.48 -2.48
CA GLY A 135 13.24 7.74 -2.95
C GLY A 135 12.05 7.53 -3.88
N MET A 136 11.44 6.35 -3.84
CA MET A 136 10.19 6.07 -4.54
C MET A 136 8.98 6.60 -3.74
N ARG A 137 7.86 6.82 -4.41
CA ARG A 137 6.54 6.89 -3.77
C ARG A 137 6.18 5.52 -3.20
N THR A 138 5.42 5.49 -2.12
CA THR A 138 5.03 4.23 -1.47
C THR A 138 3.54 4.21 -1.16
N ILE A 139 2.87 3.12 -1.52
CA ILE A 139 1.45 2.88 -1.20
C ILE A 139 1.38 1.59 -0.38
N LEU A 140 0.80 1.70 0.82
CA LEU A 140 0.54 0.55 1.68
C LEU A 140 -0.86 0.02 1.37
N VAL A 141 -0.94 -1.26 1.04
CA VAL A 141 -2.20 -1.97 0.85
C VAL A 141 -2.53 -2.75 2.12
N LEU A 142 -3.79 -2.73 2.54
CA LEU A 142 -4.21 -3.56 3.67
C LEU A 142 -4.17 -5.05 3.27
N PRO A 143 -3.51 -5.93 4.05
CA PRO A 143 -3.33 -7.33 3.68
C PRO A 143 -4.65 -8.06 3.44
N MET A 144 -4.73 -8.85 2.37
CA MET A 144 -5.93 -9.64 2.02
C MET A 144 -6.34 -10.61 3.13
N ALA A 145 -5.38 -11.20 3.84
CA ALA A 145 -5.62 -12.17 4.93
C ALA A 145 -6.12 -11.54 6.24
N ARG A 146 -6.26 -10.21 6.33
CA ARG A 146 -6.56 -9.52 7.59
C ARG A 146 -8.01 -9.55 8.02
N ARG A 147 -8.91 -10.15 7.30
CA ARG A 147 -10.28 -10.31 7.79
C ARG A 147 -10.39 -11.28 8.99
N GLU A 148 -9.35 -12.07 9.30
CA GLU A 148 -9.43 -13.10 10.34
C GLU A 148 -8.39 -13.01 11.49
N PHE A 149 -7.27 -12.27 11.39
CA PHE A 149 -6.23 -12.28 12.42
C PHE A 149 -5.56 -10.90 12.61
N ILE A 150 -6.19 -10.02 13.37
CA ILE A 150 -5.53 -8.79 13.83
C ILE A 150 -5.16 -8.95 15.31
N GLY A 151 -3.94 -9.37 15.58
CA GLY A 151 -3.35 -9.23 16.90
C GLY A 151 -3.19 -7.74 17.25
N THR A 152 -3.62 -7.35 18.45
CA THR A 152 -3.79 -5.99 18.94
C THR A 152 -2.60 -5.02 18.75
N LYS A 153 -1.36 -5.53 18.66
CA LYS A 153 -0.14 -4.69 18.48
C LYS A 153 0.04 -4.18 17.04
N VAL A 154 -0.29 -5.02 16.05
CA VAL A 154 -0.18 -4.65 14.62
C VAL A 154 -1.33 -3.71 14.22
N SER A 155 -2.52 -3.89 14.82
CA SER A 155 -3.65 -2.97 14.66
C SER A 155 -3.30 -1.55 15.09
N ARG A 156 -2.68 -1.37 16.26
CA ARG A 156 -2.30 -0.04 16.77
C ARG A 156 -1.26 0.67 15.89
N LEU A 157 -0.31 -0.05 15.30
CA LEU A 157 0.66 0.54 14.41
C LEU A 157 0.00 1.00 13.09
N LEU A 158 -0.91 0.18 12.56
CA LEU A 158 -1.67 0.54 11.35
C LEU A 158 -2.67 1.68 11.60
N GLU A 159 -3.35 1.66 12.74
CA GLU A 159 -4.21 2.78 13.15
C GLU A 159 -3.41 4.10 13.23
N ARG A 160 -2.21 4.07 13.79
CA ARG A 160 -1.33 5.26 13.84
C ARG A 160 -0.92 5.71 12.45
N ILE A 161 -0.63 4.79 11.53
CA ILE A 161 -0.26 5.10 10.14
C ILE A 161 -1.48 5.62 9.38
N LEU A 162 -2.64 4.98 9.53
CA LEU A 162 -3.90 5.44 8.94
C LEU A 162 -4.29 6.84 9.44
N LEU A 163 -4.26 7.07 10.75
CA LEU A 163 -4.53 8.38 11.34
C LEU A 163 -3.55 9.44 10.86
N TRP A 164 -2.27 9.09 10.69
CA TRP A 164 -1.28 9.99 10.13
C TRP A 164 -1.56 10.31 8.66
N ALA A 165 -1.89 9.29 7.84
CA ALA A 165 -2.24 9.47 6.43
C ALA A 165 -3.51 10.31 6.27
N TYR A 166 -4.56 10.07 7.08
CA TYR A 166 -5.79 10.88 7.08
C TYR A 166 -5.55 12.32 7.52
N ARG A 167 -4.68 12.56 8.51
CA ARG A 167 -4.29 13.93 8.90
C ARG A 167 -3.54 14.64 7.79
N ARG A 168 -2.67 13.93 7.06
CA ARG A 168 -1.91 14.52 5.95
C ARG A 168 -2.77 14.77 4.72
N ALA A 169 -3.78 13.94 4.48
CA ALA A 169 -4.74 14.10 3.40
C ALA A 169 -5.82 15.18 3.69
N GLY A 170 -5.77 15.83 4.85
CA GLY A 170 -6.77 16.84 5.23
C GLY A 170 -8.17 16.30 5.50
N VAL A 171 -8.34 14.97 5.58
CA VAL A 171 -9.63 14.31 5.83
C VAL A 171 -10.02 14.39 7.30
N LEU A 172 -9.03 14.52 8.20
CA LEU A 172 -9.25 14.83 9.61
C LEU A 172 -8.80 16.26 9.84
N SER A 173 -9.72 17.21 9.75
CA SER A 173 -9.54 18.56 10.28
C SER A 173 -9.26 18.46 11.79
N ARG A 174 -8.36 19.32 12.28
CA ARG A 174 -8.17 19.54 13.72
C ARG A 174 -9.48 20.03 14.34
N ASP A 175 -10.31 19.14 14.79
CA ASP A 175 -11.26 19.44 15.82
C ASP A 175 -10.61 19.24 17.20
N GLU A 176 -9.75 20.18 17.56
CA GLU A 176 -9.46 20.47 18.95
C GLU A 176 -10.59 21.38 19.46
N GLY A 177 -11.53 20.81 20.14
CA GLY A 177 -12.45 21.60 20.94
C GLY A 177 -13.91 21.29 20.74
N THR A 178 -14.38 20.14 21.22
CA THR A 178 -15.67 20.08 21.94
C THR A 178 -15.83 18.69 22.56
N ARG A 179 -15.08 18.42 23.61
CA ARG A 179 -15.53 17.52 24.65
C ARG A 179 -16.16 18.39 25.71
N LYS A 180 -17.46 18.65 25.64
CA LYS A 180 -18.30 18.91 26.82
C LYS A 180 -19.76 18.83 26.41
N THR A 181 -20.46 17.94 27.14
CA THR A 181 -21.85 18.09 27.53
C THR A 181 -22.92 17.74 26.51
N VAL A 182 -23.24 16.45 26.40
CA VAL A 182 -24.63 16.02 26.31
C VAL A 182 -24.78 14.74 27.13
N LEU A 183 -24.85 14.90 28.46
CA LEU A 183 -25.50 13.97 29.37
C LEU A 183 -26.06 14.85 30.51
N THR A 184 -27.29 15.31 30.35
CA THR A 184 -28.25 15.58 31.45
C THR A 184 -29.41 16.34 30.87
N SER A 185 -30.49 15.73 30.81
CA SER A 185 -31.81 16.18 31.27
C SER A 185 -32.90 15.57 30.41
N ASN A 186 -33.27 14.41 30.81
CA ASN A 186 -34.66 14.03 30.63
C ASN A 186 -35.03 13.20 31.84
N ASN A 187 -35.54 13.84 32.85
CA ASN A 187 -36.56 13.30 33.74
C ASN A 187 -36.99 14.33 34.82
N ARG A 188 -38.19 14.81 34.66
CA ARG A 188 -39.16 15.23 35.73
C ARG A 188 -40.35 15.76 34.95
N GLY A 189 -41.38 15.02 34.75
CA GLY A 189 -42.39 14.46 35.58
C GLY A 189 -43.01 15.53 36.48
N GLY A 190 -44.05 16.14 36.08
CA GLY A 190 -44.88 17.01 36.87
C GLY A 190 -46.34 16.63 36.67
N ILE A 191 -46.84 15.80 37.59
CA ILE A 191 -48.24 15.55 37.88
C ILE A 191 -48.73 16.75 38.69
N GLY A 192 -49.93 17.18 38.43
CA GLY A 192 -50.61 18.01 39.39
C GLY A 192 -51.68 18.95 38.87
N SER A 193 -52.91 18.51 39.03
CA SER A 193 -54.18 19.21 39.29
C SER A 193 -54.96 19.65 38.06
#